data_2ba37c8712978367636f68632d41cb49
#
_entry.id   2ba37c8712978367636f68632d41cb49
#
_cell.length_a   1.000
_cell.length_b   1.000
_cell.length_c   1.000
_cell.angle_alpha   90.00
_cell.angle_beta   90.00
_cell.angle_gamma   90.00
#
_symmetry.space_group_name_H-M   'P 1'
#
loop_
_entity.id
_entity.type
_entity.pdbx_description
1 polymer ?
#
loop_
_entity_poly.entity_id
_entity_poly.type
_entity_poly.pdbx_seq_one_letter_code
_entity_poly.pdbx_strand_id
1 'polypeptide(L)'
;MIRVLHVGLGPIGAAVARQIAGRKGFRIVGAIDIDSKKIGQDVGVISGATRKLRVKVGVDIGKTIKASKPDVAVLCTSSSLKGVLPELLEVIKHRVPVVTTTEEAAYPRKANRDVAERIDEAARKARVAVLGTGVNPGFTMDALPIALSAVCERVDRIEVWRVQDARIRRLPFQLKIGTGLTPEEFQRKVESGSVRHVGFTESIQMIGDAIGWKLDKITDEVSPRIADQAVSSEWLSVAAGQVCGILQDGVGYCKGEPKVTLRLEAYLGAPESYDLVLIEGSPRISSKIDGGVHGDIATASITVNSISAVIVAAPGLRTMRDMRLPSFGGGSPWNLEHGTRNRRL
;
A
#
# COMPACT_ATOMS: atom_id res chain seq x y z
N MET A 1 22.08 10.65 6.93
CA MET A 1 21.19 10.84 5.75
C MET A 1 20.96 9.49 5.13
N ILE A 2 19.72 9.02 5.05
CA ILE A 2 19.34 7.70 4.51
C ILE A 2 19.44 7.72 2.99
N ARG A 3 20.16 6.77 2.43
CA ARG A 3 20.42 6.59 1.00
C ARG A 3 19.39 5.63 0.42
N VAL A 4 18.54 6.11 -0.48
CA VAL A 4 17.40 5.34 -1.02
C VAL A 4 17.66 4.92 -2.46
N LEU A 5 17.57 3.63 -2.75
CA LEU A 5 17.33 3.13 -4.11
C LEU A 5 15.85 3.19 -4.41
N HIS A 6 15.44 3.79 -5.50
CA HIS A 6 14.04 3.86 -5.92
C HIS A 6 13.82 2.97 -7.15
N VAL A 7 12.85 2.05 -7.07
CA VAL A 7 12.52 1.09 -8.14
C VAL A 7 11.05 1.27 -8.54
N GLY A 8 10.82 1.60 -9.80
CA GLY A 8 9.50 1.89 -10.35
C GLY A 8 9.10 3.37 -10.20
N LEU A 9 8.92 4.04 -11.32
CA LEU A 9 8.56 5.45 -11.42
C LEU A 9 7.21 5.66 -12.13
N GLY A 10 6.27 4.71 -11.91
CA GLY A 10 4.85 4.91 -12.21
C GLY A 10 4.27 6.04 -11.34
N PRO A 11 2.96 6.33 -11.43
CA PRO A 11 2.35 7.47 -10.73
C PRO A 11 2.62 7.47 -9.21
N ILE A 12 2.48 6.32 -8.54
CA ILE A 12 2.77 6.19 -7.10
C ILE A 12 4.28 6.30 -6.84
N GLY A 13 5.13 5.62 -7.64
CA GLY A 13 6.57 5.71 -7.48
C GLY A 13 7.10 7.13 -7.66
N ALA A 14 6.59 7.88 -8.64
CA ALA A 14 6.93 9.29 -8.82
C ALA A 14 6.52 10.14 -7.61
N ALA A 15 5.33 9.91 -7.04
CA ALA A 15 4.89 10.60 -5.83
C ALA A 15 5.79 10.27 -4.61
N VAL A 16 6.18 9.01 -4.44
CA VAL A 16 7.13 8.57 -3.40
C VAL A 16 8.50 9.23 -3.60
N ALA A 17 9.03 9.20 -4.83
CA ALA A 17 10.32 9.82 -5.15
C ALA A 17 10.31 11.33 -4.87
N ARG A 18 9.24 12.03 -5.23
CA ARG A 18 9.03 13.45 -4.93
C ARG A 18 9.04 13.73 -3.42
N GLN A 19 8.33 12.92 -2.64
CA GLN A 19 8.31 13.07 -1.18
C GLN A 19 9.68 12.81 -0.56
N ILE A 20 10.41 11.78 -0.99
CA ILE A 20 11.79 11.52 -0.54
C ILE A 20 12.69 12.72 -0.86
N ALA A 21 12.58 13.28 -2.07
CA ALA A 21 13.39 14.42 -2.49
C ALA A 21 13.12 15.70 -1.71
N GLY A 22 11.88 15.90 -1.23
CA GLY A 22 11.45 17.06 -0.45
C GLY A 22 11.72 16.95 1.06
N ARG A 23 12.11 15.79 1.58
CA ARG A 23 12.31 15.58 3.03
C ARG A 23 13.77 15.63 3.44
N LYS A 24 14.04 16.33 4.54
CA LYS A 24 15.36 16.29 5.20
C LYS A 24 15.66 14.88 5.71
N GLY A 25 16.91 14.47 5.67
CA GLY A 25 17.34 13.17 6.16
C GLY A 25 17.33 12.04 5.12
N PHE A 26 16.75 12.25 3.93
CA PHE A 26 16.73 11.27 2.85
C PHE A 26 17.46 11.77 1.59
N ARG A 27 17.99 10.84 0.81
CA ARG A 27 18.59 11.10 -0.50
C ARG A 27 18.37 9.92 -1.43
N ILE A 28 17.75 10.14 -2.59
CA ILE A 28 17.74 9.15 -3.67
C ILE A 28 19.16 9.07 -4.24
N VAL A 29 19.74 7.88 -4.28
CA VAL A 29 21.11 7.61 -4.75
C VAL A 29 21.16 6.71 -5.97
N GLY A 30 20.04 6.09 -6.33
CA GLY A 30 19.85 5.27 -7.52
C GLY A 30 18.38 5.18 -7.85
N ALA A 31 18.05 4.96 -9.12
CA ALA A 31 16.70 4.77 -9.58
C ALA A 31 16.64 3.80 -10.75
N ILE A 32 15.59 2.99 -10.77
CA ILE A 32 15.34 1.94 -11.77
C ILE A 32 13.92 2.08 -12.30
N ASP A 33 13.76 1.96 -13.60
CA ASP A 33 12.48 1.76 -14.28
C ASP A 33 12.71 0.96 -15.58
N ILE A 34 11.69 0.27 -16.07
CA ILE A 34 11.74 -0.48 -17.33
C ILE A 34 11.22 0.32 -18.52
N ASP A 35 10.57 1.45 -18.28
CA ASP A 35 10.04 2.32 -19.32
C ASP A 35 11.18 3.04 -20.06
N SER A 36 11.35 2.70 -21.34
CA SER A 36 12.39 3.28 -22.21
C SER A 36 12.33 4.81 -22.28
N LYS A 37 11.16 5.41 -22.09
CA LYS A 37 10.98 6.87 -22.07
C LYS A 37 11.57 7.52 -20.82
N LYS A 38 11.77 6.78 -19.74
CA LYS A 38 12.32 7.30 -18.47
C LYS A 38 13.81 7.01 -18.30
N ILE A 39 14.30 5.95 -18.94
CA ILE A 39 15.70 5.53 -18.85
C ILE A 39 16.63 6.69 -19.26
N GLY A 40 17.66 6.95 -18.45
CA GLY A 40 18.63 8.04 -18.65
C GLY A 40 18.14 9.43 -18.23
N GLN A 41 16.83 9.62 -17.98
CA GLN A 41 16.30 10.87 -17.45
C GLN A 41 16.61 11.05 -15.97
N ASP A 42 16.61 12.30 -15.50
CA ASP A 42 16.76 12.62 -14.07
C ASP A 42 15.49 12.31 -13.29
N VAL A 43 15.65 11.61 -12.17
CA VAL A 43 14.52 11.24 -11.29
C VAL A 43 13.75 12.44 -10.78
N GLY A 44 14.42 13.56 -10.53
CA GLY A 44 13.76 14.80 -10.09
C GLY A 44 12.81 15.35 -11.15
N VAL A 45 13.15 15.22 -12.42
CA VAL A 45 12.28 15.63 -13.54
C VAL A 45 11.06 14.70 -13.61
N ILE A 46 11.27 13.38 -13.60
CA ILE A 46 10.18 12.40 -13.72
C ILE A 46 9.22 12.49 -12.52
N SER A 47 9.74 12.68 -11.32
CA SER A 47 8.94 12.75 -10.09
C SER A 47 8.24 14.09 -9.87
N GLY A 48 8.53 15.11 -10.67
CA GLY A 48 8.05 16.47 -10.45
C GLY A 48 8.62 17.10 -9.16
N ALA A 49 9.87 16.76 -8.80
CA ALA A 49 10.57 17.42 -7.71
C ALA A 49 10.93 18.87 -8.09
N THR A 50 11.08 19.74 -7.08
CA THR A 50 11.40 21.17 -7.28
C THR A 50 12.78 21.42 -7.92
N ARG A 51 13.63 20.38 -7.98
CA ARG A 51 14.99 20.46 -8.54
C ARG A 51 15.40 19.13 -9.18
N LYS A 52 16.36 19.18 -10.10
CA LYS A 52 17.08 17.99 -10.58
C LYS A 52 17.83 17.33 -9.42
N LEU A 53 17.72 16.00 -9.31
CA LEU A 53 18.38 15.22 -8.26
C LEU A 53 19.77 14.73 -8.65
N ARG A 54 20.14 14.87 -9.94
CA ARG A 54 21.38 14.37 -10.56
C ARG A 54 21.52 12.85 -10.42
N VAL A 55 20.40 12.15 -10.41
CA VAL A 55 20.30 10.69 -10.41
C VAL A 55 19.56 10.28 -11.67
N LYS A 56 20.24 9.59 -12.57
CA LYS A 56 19.67 9.08 -13.82
C LYS A 56 19.00 7.72 -13.57
N VAL A 57 17.86 7.49 -14.21
CA VAL A 57 17.16 6.21 -14.18
C VAL A 57 17.95 5.18 -14.97
N GLY A 58 18.25 4.05 -14.33
CA GLY A 58 18.86 2.87 -14.93
C GLY A 58 17.88 1.72 -15.09
N VAL A 59 18.38 0.56 -15.52
CA VAL A 59 17.59 -0.66 -15.73
C VAL A 59 18.06 -1.85 -14.88
N ASP A 60 19.27 -1.79 -14.34
CA ASP A 60 19.92 -2.91 -13.65
C ASP A 60 20.01 -2.62 -12.14
N ILE A 61 19.22 -3.34 -11.36
CA ILE A 61 19.16 -3.19 -9.91
C ILE A 61 20.53 -3.50 -9.28
N GLY A 62 21.13 -4.64 -9.63
CA GLY A 62 22.39 -5.09 -9.03
C GLY A 62 23.57 -4.14 -9.29
N LYS A 63 23.73 -3.68 -10.52
CA LYS A 63 24.76 -2.67 -10.87
C LYS A 63 24.53 -1.36 -10.12
N THR A 64 23.26 -0.91 -10.05
CA THR A 64 22.92 0.33 -9.36
C THR A 64 23.18 0.24 -7.87
N ILE A 65 22.85 -0.88 -7.21
CA ILE A 65 23.14 -1.09 -5.78
C ILE A 65 24.66 -1.04 -5.52
N LYS A 66 25.44 -1.76 -6.32
CA LYS A 66 26.92 -1.78 -6.17
C LYS A 66 27.52 -0.39 -6.29
N ALA A 67 27.06 0.41 -7.25
CA ALA A 67 27.55 1.75 -7.49
C ALA A 67 27.06 2.76 -6.44
N SER A 68 25.79 2.70 -6.05
CA SER A 68 25.16 3.70 -5.21
C SER A 68 25.14 3.37 -3.72
N LYS A 69 25.36 2.11 -3.31
CA LYS A 69 25.40 1.62 -1.93
C LYS A 69 24.23 2.18 -1.08
N PRO A 70 22.96 1.85 -1.41
CA PRO A 70 21.82 2.36 -0.68
C PRO A 70 21.67 1.69 0.70
N ASP A 71 21.05 2.41 1.65
CA ASP A 71 20.67 1.88 2.96
C ASP A 71 19.33 1.14 2.91
N VAL A 72 18.50 1.45 1.94
CA VAL A 72 17.15 0.90 1.74
C VAL A 72 16.73 1.00 0.28
N ALA A 73 15.91 0.06 -0.18
CA ALA A 73 15.20 0.16 -1.45
C ALA A 73 13.71 0.45 -1.22
N VAL A 74 13.14 1.30 -2.07
CA VAL A 74 11.69 1.51 -2.17
C VAL A 74 11.24 1.00 -3.53
N LEU A 75 10.30 0.03 -3.54
CA LEU A 75 9.87 -0.69 -4.74
C LEU A 75 8.39 -0.43 -5.00
N CYS A 76 8.09 0.19 -6.15
CA CYS A 76 6.76 0.68 -6.56
C CYS A 76 6.42 0.23 -7.99
N THR A 77 6.52 -1.08 -8.28
CA THR A 77 6.44 -1.60 -9.67
C THR A 77 5.14 -2.30 -10.00
N SER A 78 4.58 -3.10 -9.11
CA SER A 78 3.36 -3.89 -9.36
C SER A 78 2.58 -4.16 -8.09
N SER A 79 1.27 -4.42 -8.22
CA SER A 79 0.39 -4.90 -7.14
C SER A 79 0.63 -6.37 -6.81
N SER A 80 1.15 -7.15 -7.79
CA SER A 80 1.32 -8.60 -7.66
C SER A 80 2.63 -8.99 -7.00
N LEU A 81 2.55 -9.76 -5.90
CA LEU A 81 3.72 -10.27 -5.19
C LEU A 81 4.55 -11.23 -6.05
N LYS A 82 3.89 -12.03 -6.87
CA LYS A 82 4.53 -12.92 -7.84
C LYS A 82 5.31 -12.14 -8.92
N GLY A 83 4.71 -11.03 -9.37
CA GLY A 83 5.31 -10.16 -10.39
C GLY A 83 6.58 -9.46 -9.89
N VAL A 84 6.61 -9.02 -8.63
CA VAL A 84 7.76 -8.30 -8.06
C VAL A 84 8.83 -9.21 -7.41
N LEU A 85 8.58 -10.51 -7.33
CA LEU A 85 9.49 -11.47 -6.69
C LEU A 85 10.92 -11.41 -7.22
N PRO A 86 11.19 -11.37 -8.55
CA PRO A 86 12.55 -11.28 -9.07
C PRO A 86 13.29 -10.02 -8.60
N GLU A 87 12.61 -8.88 -8.60
CA GLU A 87 13.16 -7.60 -8.17
C GLU A 87 13.47 -7.61 -6.67
N LEU A 88 12.55 -8.12 -5.84
CA LEU A 88 12.74 -8.27 -4.40
C LEU A 88 13.95 -9.16 -4.08
N LEU A 89 14.04 -10.33 -4.71
CA LEU A 89 15.15 -11.26 -4.48
C LEU A 89 16.50 -10.66 -4.91
N GLU A 90 16.54 -9.91 -6.00
CA GLU A 90 17.78 -9.22 -6.42
C GLU A 90 18.20 -8.15 -5.39
N VAL A 91 17.27 -7.33 -4.87
CA VAL A 91 17.58 -6.35 -3.83
C VAL A 91 18.04 -7.05 -2.53
N ILE A 92 17.32 -8.08 -2.08
CA ILE A 92 17.61 -8.85 -0.86
C ILE A 92 18.99 -9.49 -0.94
N LYS A 93 19.39 -10.06 -2.07
CA LYS A 93 20.71 -10.65 -2.34
C LYS A 93 21.86 -9.68 -2.03
N HIS A 94 21.63 -8.38 -2.23
CA HIS A 94 22.59 -7.33 -1.90
C HIS A 94 22.48 -6.82 -0.46
N ARG A 95 21.71 -7.48 0.41
CA ARG A 95 21.50 -7.13 1.82
C ARG A 95 20.93 -5.72 2.01
N VAL A 96 20.04 -5.30 1.13
CA VAL A 96 19.33 -4.03 1.22
C VAL A 96 17.90 -4.28 1.71
N PRO A 97 17.46 -3.68 2.84
CA PRO A 97 16.08 -3.77 3.28
C PRO A 97 15.14 -3.09 2.30
N VAL A 98 13.87 -3.53 2.25
CA VAL A 98 12.91 -3.08 1.25
C VAL A 98 11.61 -2.59 1.88
N VAL A 99 11.10 -1.44 1.41
CA VAL A 99 9.69 -1.06 1.54
C VAL A 99 9.04 -1.16 0.17
N THR A 100 7.92 -1.86 0.05
CA THR A 100 7.20 -1.97 -1.22
C THR A 100 5.75 -1.54 -1.11
N THR A 101 5.23 -0.92 -2.18
CA THR A 101 3.82 -0.58 -2.33
C THR A 101 3.00 -1.70 -2.98
N THR A 102 3.57 -2.89 -3.12
CA THR A 102 2.89 -4.07 -3.64
C THR A 102 1.76 -4.48 -2.71
N GLU A 103 0.52 -4.34 -3.14
CA GLU A 103 -0.68 -4.56 -2.32
C GLU A 103 -0.73 -5.99 -1.77
N GLU A 104 -0.43 -7.01 -2.58
CA GLU A 104 -0.37 -8.40 -2.14
C GLU A 104 0.74 -8.68 -1.12
N ALA A 105 1.72 -7.79 -0.97
CA ALA A 105 2.77 -7.91 0.04
C ALA A 105 2.35 -7.43 1.43
N ALA A 106 1.18 -6.78 1.58
CA ALA A 106 0.74 -6.22 2.85
C ALA A 106 0.51 -7.32 3.91
N TYR A 107 -0.12 -8.45 3.51
CA TYR A 107 -0.32 -9.61 4.38
C TYR A 107 -0.42 -10.93 3.57
N PRO A 108 0.65 -11.43 2.95
CA PRO A 108 0.57 -12.48 1.91
C PRO A 108 0.44 -13.92 2.44
N ARG A 109 0.16 -14.11 3.73
CA ARG A 109 0.29 -15.42 4.40
C ARG A 109 -0.65 -16.53 3.90
N LYS A 110 -1.82 -16.19 3.32
CA LYS A 110 -2.75 -17.19 2.76
C LYS A 110 -2.69 -17.23 1.23
N ALA A 111 -2.93 -16.10 0.58
CA ALA A 111 -3.12 -16.03 -0.87
C ALA A 111 -1.84 -16.30 -1.68
N ASN A 112 -0.67 -15.91 -1.15
CA ASN A 112 0.62 -16.01 -1.83
C ASN A 112 1.67 -16.70 -0.94
N ARG A 113 1.29 -17.78 -0.25
CA ARG A 113 2.11 -18.41 0.79
C ARG A 113 3.51 -18.81 0.31
N ASP A 114 3.59 -19.53 -0.81
CA ASP A 114 4.88 -20.03 -1.33
C ASP A 114 5.82 -18.89 -1.70
N VAL A 115 5.27 -17.81 -2.26
CA VAL A 115 6.03 -16.60 -2.63
C VAL A 115 6.48 -15.87 -1.37
N ALA A 116 5.60 -15.75 -0.38
CA ALA A 116 5.89 -15.12 0.89
C ALA A 116 6.99 -15.87 1.67
N GLU A 117 6.94 -17.19 1.72
CA GLU A 117 7.95 -18.03 2.36
C GLU A 117 9.33 -17.85 1.69
N ARG A 118 9.38 -17.84 0.36
CA ARG A 118 10.63 -17.57 -0.39
C ARG A 118 11.23 -16.20 -0.09
N ILE A 119 10.39 -15.16 0.03
CA ILE A 119 10.85 -13.81 0.39
C ILE A 119 11.34 -13.79 1.84
N ASP A 120 10.60 -14.39 2.77
CA ASP A 120 10.95 -14.43 4.20
C ASP A 120 12.29 -15.15 4.42
N GLU A 121 12.47 -16.33 3.83
CA GLU A 121 13.72 -17.10 3.91
C GLU A 121 14.92 -16.32 3.35
N ALA A 122 14.76 -15.72 2.15
CA ALA A 122 15.80 -14.92 1.53
C ALA A 122 16.17 -13.70 2.39
N ALA A 123 15.15 -13.00 2.92
CA ALA A 123 15.33 -11.83 3.75
C ALA A 123 15.99 -12.17 5.09
N ARG A 124 15.60 -13.28 5.76
CA ARG A 124 16.25 -13.77 6.96
C ARG A 124 17.71 -14.15 6.73
N LYS A 125 17.99 -14.89 5.64
CA LYS A 125 19.36 -15.27 5.24
C LYS A 125 20.21 -14.04 4.97
N ALA A 126 19.66 -13.04 4.32
CA ALA A 126 20.36 -11.77 4.03
C ALA A 126 20.45 -10.84 5.26
N ARG A 127 19.72 -11.13 6.35
CA ARG A 127 19.59 -10.30 7.57
C ARG A 127 19.00 -8.92 7.29
N VAL A 128 17.97 -8.84 6.44
CA VAL A 128 17.22 -7.63 6.10
C VAL A 128 15.72 -7.83 6.27
N ALA A 129 14.99 -6.74 6.45
CA ALA A 129 13.54 -6.76 6.45
C ALA A 129 12.95 -6.36 5.09
N VAL A 130 11.82 -6.94 4.74
CA VAL A 130 10.96 -6.55 3.61
C VAL A 130 9.60 -6.21 4.15
N LEU A 131 9.07 -5.03 3.85
CA LEU A 131 7.76 -4.55 4.29
C LEU A 131 6.88 -4.18 3.11
N GLY A 132 5.71 -4.83 3.00
CA GLY A 132 4.61 -4.36 2.16
C GLY A 132 3.75 -3.34 2.92
N THR A 133 3.50 -2.17 2.31
CA THR A 133 2.67 -1.12 2.91
C THR A 133 2.05 -0.21 1.87
N GLY A 134 1.01 0.50 2.27
CA GLY A 134 0.27 1.47 1.48
C GLY A 134 -0.82 2.10 2.34
N VAL A 135 -1.70 2.90 1.72
CA VAL A 135 -2.86 3.42 2.45
C VAL A 135 -3.93 2.36 2.63
N ASN A 136 -4.09 1.48 1.63
CA ASN A 136 -5.03 0.37 1.62
C ASN A 136 -4.62 -0.64 0.53
N PRO A 137 -4.18 -1.86 0.88
CA PRO A 137 -3.86 -2.32 2.24
C PRO A 137 -2.59 -1.66 2.81
N GLY A 138 -2.48 -1.66 4.15
CA GLY A 138 -1.28 -1.23 4.88
C GLY A 138 -1.54 -0.16 5.95
N PHE A 139 -2.71 0.54 5.94
CA PHE A 139 -3.00 1.53 7.00
C PHE A 139 -4.48 1.65 7.31
N THR A 140 -5.31 2.31 6.46
CA THR A 140 -6.68 2.72 6.85
C THR A 140 -7.61 1.57 7.16
N MET A 141 -7.51 0.47 6.43
CA MET A 141 -8.42 -0.67 6.55
C MET A 141 -7.81 -1.88 7.27
N ASP A 142 -6.64 -1.72 7.89
CA ASP A 142 -5.96 -2.79 8.64
C ASP A 142 -5.13 -2.28 9.83
N ALA A 143 -4.00 -1.62 9.63
CA ALA A 143 -3.13 -1.17 10.73
C ALA A 143 -3.84 -0.17 11.67
N LEU A 144 -4.68 0.72 11.16
CA LEU A 144 -5.44 1.69 11.95
C LEU A 144 -6.45 1.02 12.88
N PRO A 145 -7.39 0.16 12.42
CA PRO A 145 -8.29 -0.55 13.33
C PRO A 145 -7.54 -1.46 14.32
N ILE A 146 -6.42 -2.09 13.93
CA ILE A 146 -5.58 -2.84 14.85
C ILE A 146 -5.03 -1.93 15.94
N ALA A 147 -4.49 -0.76 15.60
CA ALA A 147 -3.94 0.18 16.56
C ALA A 147 -5.02 0.72 17.52
N LEU A 148 -6.22 1.03 17.00
CA LEU A 148 -7.35 1.48 17.82
C LEU A 148 -7.84 0.41 18.80
N SER A 149 -7.73 -0.87 18.44
CA SER A 149 -8.13 -1.98 19.31
C SER A 149 -7.25 -2.12 20.55
N ALA A 150 -6.06 -1.52 20.57
CA ALA A 150 -5.11 -1.63 21.69
C ALA A 150 -5.63 -1.07 23.03
N VAL A 151 -6.68 -0.25 23.01
CA VAL A 151 -7.31 0.30 24.21
C VAL A 151 -8.61 -0.40 24.58
N CYS A 152 -8.94 -1.53 23.91
CA CYS A 152 -10.13 -2.32 24.20
C CYS A 152 -9.76 -3.49 25.11
N GLU A 153 -10.55 -3.69 26.18
CA GLU A 153 -10.53 -4.89 27.00
C GLU A 153 -11.11 -6.11 26.26
N ARG A 154 -12.11 -5.85 25.40
CA ARG A 154 -12.78 -6.86 24.58
C ARG A 154 -13.11 -6.29 23.20
N VAL A 155 -12.92 -7.08 22.16
CA VAL A 155 -13.31 -6.77 20.78
C VAL A 155 -14.22 -7.88 20.29
N ASP A 156 -15.44 -7.53 19.88
CA ASP A 156 -16.44 -8.47 19.41
C ASP A 156 -16.54 -8.47 17.87
N ARG A 157 -16.42 -7.29 17.24
CA ARG A 157 -16.47 -7.08 15.79
C ARG A 157 -15.73 -5.79 15.40
N ILE A 158 -15.16 -5.79 14.21
CA ILE A 158 -14.54 -4.61 13.60
C ILE A 158 -15.18 -4.36 12.24
N GLU A 159 -15.61 -3.12 12.00
CA GLU A 159 -16.07 -2.64 10.69
C GLU A 159 -15.21 -1.46 10.26
N VAL A 160 -14.83 -1.45 8.99
CA VAL A 160 -14.09 -0.34 8.40
C VAL A 160 -14.76 0.06 7.10
N TRP A 161 -15.08 1.33 6.99
CA TRP A 161 -15.71 1.91 5.81
C TRP A 161 -14.78 2.95 5.21
N ARG A 162 -14.63 2.89 3.92
CA ARG A 162 -13.86 3.86 3.15
C ARG A 162 -14.71 4.35 1.99
N VAL A 163 -15.21 5.58 2.09
CA VAL A 163 -16.03 6.23 1.06
C VAL A 163 -15.21 7.33 0.41
N GLN A 164 -15.13 7.32 -0.93
CA GLN A 164 -14.32 8.27 -1.69
C GLN A 164 -15.06 8.81 -2.89
N ASP A 165 -15.08 10.15 -3.03
CA ASP A 165 -15.44 10.78 -4.28
C ASP A 165 -14.29 10.61 -5.30
N ALA A 166 -14.52 9.77 -6.29
CA ALA A 166 -13.52 9.45 -7.30
C ALA A 166 -13.26 10.59 -8.31
N ARG A 167 -14.05 11.68 -8.30
CA ARG A 167 -13.81 12.85 -9.16
C ARG A 167 -12.45 13.49 -8.96
N ILE A 168 -11.95 13.48 -7.71
CA ILE A 168 -10.65 14.06 -7.32
C ILE A 168 -9.47 13.11 -7.58
N ARG A 169 -9.74 11.91 -8.08
CA ARG A 169 -8.71 10.89 -8.34
C ARG A 169 -8.26 10.91 -9.79
N ARG A 170 -7.01 10.53 -10.03
CA ARG A 170 -6.41 10.43 -11.36
C ARG A 170 -7.15 9.42 -12.26
N LEU A 171 -7.12 9.63 -13.57
CA LEU A 171 -7.78 8.80 -14.58
C LEU A 171 -7.51 7.28 -14.40
N PRO A 172 -6.26 6.78 -14.18
CA PRO A 172 -6.04 5.35 -14.01
C PRO A 172 -6.80 4.73 -12.84
N PHE A 173 -7.05 5.49 -11.77
CA PHE A 173 -7.87 5.01 -10.67
C PHE A 173 -9.35 4.95 -11.07
N GLN A 174 -9.88 5.97 -11.74
CA GLN A 174 -11.26 5.98 -12.21
C GLN A 174 -11.54 4.81 -13.18
N LEU A 175 -10.59 4.50 -14.08
CA LEU A 175 -10.70 3.34 -14.96
C LEU A 175 -10.62 2.00 -14.20
N LYS A 176 -9.75 1.92 -13.17
CA LYS A 176 -9.59 0.71 -12.33
C LYS A 176 -10.88 0.35 -11.56
N ILE A 177 -11.69 1.33 -11.20
CA ILE A 177 -12.98 1.14 -10.52
C ILE A 177 -14.16 0.99 -11.48
N GLY A 178 -13.91 0.87 -12.78
CA GLY A 178 -14.93 0.60 -13.80
C GLY A 178 -15.75 1.80 -14.24
N THR A 179 -15.32 3.03 -13.95
CA THR A 179 -16.05 4.25 -14.34
C THR A 179 -16.22 4.34 -15.85
N GLY A 180 -17.45 4.61 -16.31
CA GLY A 180 -17.82 4.76 -17.73
C GLY A 180 -18.18 3.45 -18.44
N LEU A 181 -18.08 2.31 -17.76
CA LEU A 181 -18.49 1.01 -18.33
C LEU A 181 -20.02 0.85 -18.30
N THR A 182 -20.54 -0.05 -19.17
CA THR A 182 -21.89 -0.57 -18.95
C THR A 182 -21.88 -1.59 -17.80
N PRO A 183 -23.03 -1.88 -17.20
CA PRO A 183 -23.13 -2.92 -16.15
C PRO A 183 -22.57 -4.29 -16.60
N GLU A 184 -22.83 -4.67 -17.87
CA GLU A 184 -22.39 -5.95 -18.44
C GLU A 184 -20.88 -5.97 -18.66
N GLU A 185 -20.29 -4.85 -19.12
CA GLU A 185 -18.83 -4.72 -19.27
C GLU A 185 -18.14 -4.75 -17.89
N PHE A 186 -18.74 -4.10 -16.89
CA PHE A 186 -18.26 -4.12 -15.53
C PHE A 186 -18.23 -5.55 -14.99
N GLN A 187 -19.34 -6.30 -15.15
CA GLN A 187 -19.42 -7.68 -14.68
C GLN A 187 -18.33 -8.56 -15.30
N ARG A 188 -18.12 -8.49 -16.62
CA ARG A 188 -17.04 -9.21 -17.32
C ARG A 188 -15.66 -8.85 -16.77
N LYS A 189 -15.43 -7.57 -16.43
CA LYS A 189 -14.16 -7.13 -15.87
C LYS A 189 -13.97 -7.57 -14.41
N VAL A 190 -15.03 -7.68 -13.63
CA VAL A 190 -14.99 -8.27 -12.29
C VAL A 190 -14.61 -9.75 -12.37
N GLU A 191 -15.25 -10.51 -13.25
CA GLU A 191 -14.96 -11.94 -13.47
C GLU A 191 -13.51 -12.17 -13.91
N SER A 192 -12.95 -11.29 -14.76
CA SER A 192 -11.55 -11.35 -15.15
C SER A 192 -10.56 -10.84 -14.10
N GLY A 193 -11.04 -10.31 -12.96
CA GLY A 193 -10.23 -9.71 -11.91
C GLY A 193 -9.64 -8.33 -12.24
N SER A 194 -10.06 -7.72 -13.37
CA SER A 194 -9.52 -6.44 -13.83
C SER A 194 -10.12 -5.23 -13.11
N VAL A 195 -11.35 -5.37 -12.59
CA VAL A 195 -12.05 -4.35 -11.79
C VAL A 195 -12.21 -4.86 -10.38
N ARG A 196 -11.34 -4.42 -9.48
CA ARG A 196 -11.41 -4.64 -8.03
C ARG A 196 -10.35 -3.83 -7.33
N HIS A 197 -10.51 -3.64 -6.04
CA HIS A 197 -9.43 -3.18 -5.16
C HIS A 197 -8.70 -4.41 -4.61
N VAL A 198 -7.40 -4.50 -4.84
CA VAL A 198 -6.55 -5.59 -4.36
C VAL A 198 -6.21 -5.37 -2.88
N GLY A 199 -6.18 -6.43 -2.07
CA GLY A 199 -5.72 -6.38 -0.69
C GLY A 199 -6.79 -6.48 0.38
N PHE A 200 -8.08 -6.64 0.03
CA PHE A 200 -9.16 -6.81 1.01
C PHE A 200 -9.00 -8.08 1.84
N THR A 201 -8.71 -9.19 1.20
CA THR A 201 -8.49 -10.48 1.88
C THR A 201 -7.27 -10.44 2.79
N GLU A 202 -6.23 -9.74 2.37
CA GLU A 202 -5.00 -9.49 3.14
C GLU A 202 -5.29 -8.66 4.40
N SER A 203 -6.01 -7.55 4.26
CA SER A 203 -6.38 -6.69 5.39
C SER A 203 -7.30 -7.40 6.38
N ILE A 204 -8.32 -8.11 5.91
CA ILE A 204 -9.23 -8.91 6.76
C ILE A 204 -8.44 -9.96 7.54
N GLN A 205 -7.54 -10.69 6.87
CA GLN A 205 -6.74 -11.72 7.53
C GLN A 205 -5.79 -11.09 8.55
N MET A 206 -5.16 -9.94 8.23
CA MET A 206 -4.26 -9.25 9.15
C MET A 206 -4.99 -8.80 10.42
N ILE A 207 -6.20 -8.25 10.30
CA ILE A 207 -7.05 -7.89 11.44
C ILE A 207 -7.40 -9.14 12.25
N GLY A 208 -7.91 -10.18 11.59
CA GLY A 208 -8.28 -11.43 12.26
C GLY A 208 -7.15 -12.02 13.08
N ASP A 209 -5.96 -12.14 12.49
CA ASP A 209 -4.79 -12.67 13.16
C ASP A 209 -4.25 -11.73 14.27
N ALA A 210 -4.44 -10.41 14.13
CA ALA A 210 -4.03 -9.44 15.16
C ALA A 210 -4.90 -9.52 16.41
N ILE A 211 -6.21 -9.73 16.24
CA ILE A 211 -7.19 -9.85 17.34
C ILE A 211 -7.22 -11.28 17.91
N GLY A 212 -6.61 -12.25 17.20
CA GLY A 212 -6.62 -13.67 17.59
C GLY A 212 -7.82 -14.47 17.08
N TRP A 213 -8.57 -13.94 16.11
CA TRP A 213 -9.68 -14.67 15.50
C TRP A 213 -9.18 -15.64 14.42
N LYS A 214 -9.58 -16.88 14.54
CA LYS A 214 -9.38 -17.92 13.51
C LYS A 214 -10.47 -17.81 12.46
N LEU A 215 -10.27 -16.96 11.46
CA LEU A 215 -11.23 -16.80 10.37
C LEU A 215 -11.29 -18.09 9.54
N ASP A 216 -12.50 -18.68 9.44
CA ASP A 216 -12.79 -19.91 8.68
C ASP A 216 -13.23 -19.61 7.25
N LYS A 217 -13.82 -18.42 7.01
CA LYS A 217 -14.27 -17.97 5.70
C LYS A 217 -13.96 -16.49 5.51
N ILE A 218 -13.54 -16.10 4.31
CA ILE A 218 -13.45 -14.70 3.87
C ILE A 218 -14.20 -14.60 2.55
N THR A 219 -15.08 -13.60 2.43
CA THR A 219 -15.73 -13.20 1.18
C THR A 219 -15.20 -11.86 0.72
N ASP A 220 -15.21 -11.62 -0.59
CA ASP A 220 -14.77 -10.36 -1.22
C ASP A 220 -15.61 -10.18 -2.48
N GLU A 221 -16.65 -9.34 -2.38
CA GLU A 221 -17.67 -9.16 -3.40
C GLU A 221 -17.56 -7.74 -3.98
N VAL A 222 -17.64 -7.65 -5.29
CA VAL A 222 -17.51 -6.41 -6.04
C VAL A 222 -18.81 -6.16 -6.82
N SER A 223 -19.40 -4.98 -6.63
CA SER A 223 -20.61 -4.53 -7.29
C SER A 223 -20.41 -3.17 -7.95
N PRO A 224 -21.11 -2.88 -9.07
CA PRO A 224 -21.06 -1.58 -9.70
C PRO A 224 -21.86 -0.54 -8.89
N ARG A 225 -21.36 0.68 -8.82
CA ARG A 225 -22.18 1.84 -8.49
C ARG A 225 -22.68 2.45 -9.80
N ILE A 226 -24.00 2.42 -9.99
CA ILE A 226 -24.66 2.95 -11.17
C ILE A 226 -24.96 4.43 -10.94
N ALA A 227 -24.76 5.25 -11.96
CA ALA A 227 -25.09 6.67 -11.93
C ALA A 227 -26.60 6.86 -12.08
N ASP A 228 -27.25 7.48 -11.11
CA ASP A 228 -28.68 7.83 -11.16
C ASP A 228 -28.92 9.01 -12.12
N GLN A 229 -27.92 9.87 -12.29
CA GLN A 229 -27.91 11.01 -13.21
C GLN A 229 -26.51 11.17 -13.82
N ALA A 230 -26.40 11.95 -14.88
CA ALA A 230 -25.10 12.24 -15.50
C ALA A 230 -24.14 12.86 -14.47
N VAL A 231 -22.93 12.33 -14.40
CA VAL A 231 -21.87 12.81 -13.51
C VAL A 231 -20.53 12.86 -14.25
N SER A 232 -19.74 13.90 -13.98
CA SER A 232 -18.44 14.08 -14.65
C SER A 232 -17.32 14.35 -13.66
N SER A 233 -16.11 13.95 -14.05
CA SER A 233 -14.84 14.36 -13.47
C SER A 233 -14.08 15.24 -14.46
N GLU A 234 -12.86 15.64 -14.12
CA GLU A 234 -11.91 16.24 -15.07
C GLU A 234 -11.62 15.33 -16.28
N TRP A 235 -11.73 14.01 -16.12
CA TRP A 235 -11.26 13.02 -17.09
C TRP A 235 -12.37 12.30 -17.84
N LEU A 236 -13.51 12.06 -17.19
CA LEU A 236 -14.57 11.20 -17.70
C LEU A 236 -15.94 11.81 -17.46
N SER A 237 -16.84 11.58 -18.41
CA SER A 237 -18.28 11.84 -18.28
C SER A 237 -19.03 10.52 -18.33
N VAL A 238 -19.93 10.31 -17.37
CA VAL A 238 -20.74 9.11 -17.19
C VAL A 238 -22.19 9.48 -17.31
N ALA A 239 -22.92 8.82 -18.18
CA ALA A 239 -24.35 9.04 -18.33
C ALA A 239 -25.15 8.27 -17.24
N ALA A 240 -26.40 8.68 -17.03
CA ALA A 240 -27.32 7.91 -16.19
C ALA A 240 -27.41 6.46 -16.70
N GLY A 241 -27.43 5.50 -15.80
CA GLY A 241 -27.45 4.07 -16.10
C GLY A 241 -26.08 3.43 -16.36
N GLN A 242 -25.03 4.22 -16.53
CA GLN A 242 -23.65 3.69 -16.60
C GLN A 242 -23.02 3.54 -15.22
N VAL A 243 -21.93 2.78 -15.16
CA VAL A 243 -21.14 2.61 -13.93
C VAL A 243 -20.36 3.87 -13.63
N CYS A 244 -20.58 4.47 -12.45
CA CYS A 244 -19.82 5.62 -11.97
C CYS A 244 -18.72 5.24 -10.97
N GLY A 245 -18.62 3.96 -10.60
CA GLY A 245 -17.60 3.45 -9.69
C GLY A 245 -17.91 2.08 -9.12
N ILE A 246 -17.28 1.78 -7.99
CA ILE A 246 -17.25 0.46 -7.35
C ILE A 246 -17.81 0.52 -5.93
N LEU A 247 -18.52 -0.53 -5.54
CA LEU A 247 -18.76 -0.96 -4.16
C LEU A 247 -18.08 -2.31 -3.98
N GLN A 248 -17.20 -2.43 -2.99
CA GLN A 248 -16.55 -3.70 -2.66
C GLN A 248 -16.71 -3.98 -1.17
N ASP A 249 -17.29 -5.14 -0.86
CA ASP A 249 -17.53 -5.63 0.49
C ASP A 249 -16.69 -6.87 0.76
N GLY A 250 -15.87 -6.81 1.79
CA GLY A 250 -15.11 -7.96 2.30
C GLY A 250 -15.56 -8.33 3.69
N VAL A 251 -15.80 -9.62 3.96
CA VAL A 251 -16.23 -10.10 5.28
C VAL A 251 -15.41 -11.30 5.72
N GLY A 252 -14.82 -11.20 6.90
CA GLY A 252 -14.15 -12.31 7.60
C GLY A 252 -15.06 -12.92 8.65
N TYR A 253 -15.27 -14.24 8.56
CA TYR A 253 -16.15 -15.00 9.46
C TYR A 253 -15.34 -15.87 10.42
N CYS A 254 -15.86 -16.01 11.63
CA CYS A 254 -15.40 -16.98 12.62
C CYS A 254 -16.60 -17.77 13.13
N LYS A 255 -16.65 -19.08 12.87
CA LYS A 255 -17.78 -19.96 13.22
C LYS A 255 -19.13 -19.46 12.68
N GLY A 256 -19.11 -18.93 11.45
CA GLY A 256 -20.29 -18.42 10.76
C GLY A 256 -20.68 -16.99 11.14
N GLU A 257 -20.08 -16.37 12.17
CA GLU A 257 -20.34 -14.99 12.56
C GLU A 257 -19.39 -14.01 11.86
N PRO A 258 -19.89 -12.87 11.32
CA PRO A 258 -19.04 -11.83 10.77
C PRO A 258 -18.24 -11.13 11.89
N LYS A 259 -16.93 -11.20 11.81
CA LYS A 259 -16.00 -10.57 12.78
C LYS A 259 -15.29 -9.35 12.22
N VAL A 260 -14.95 -9.37 10.94
CA VAL A 260 -14.34 -8.24 10.24
C VAL A 260 -15.19 -7.91 9.02
N THR A 261 -15.59 -6.67 8.88
CA THR A 261 -16.28 -6.16 7.67
C THR A 261 -15.49 -4.98 7.13
N LEU A 262 -15.06 -5.07 5.88
CA LEU A 262 -14.45 -3.97 5.15
C LEU A 262 -15.37 -3.55 4.01
N ARG A 263 -15.64 -2.24 3.89
CA ARG A 263 -16.43 -1.66 2.79
C ARG A 263 -15.65 -0.54 2.12
N LEU A 264 -15.47 -0.65 0.81
CA LEU A 264 -14.97 0.42 -0.04
C LEU A 264 -16.06 0.88 -0.98
N GLU A 265 -16.39 2.15 -0.92
CA GLU A 265 -17.20 2.85 -1.92
C GLU A 265 -16.31 3.90 -2.60
N ALA A 266 -16.08 3.75 -3.89
CA ALA A 266 -15.32 4.72 -4.66
C ALA A 266 -16.05 4.99 -5.98
N TYR A 267 -16.67 6.16 -6.11
CA TYR A 267 -17.47 6.50 -7.29
C TYR A 267 -17.49 8.01 -7.52
N LEU A 268 -17.78 8.41 -8.76
CA LEU A 268 -17.95 9.82 -9.12
C LEU A 268 -19.20 10.37 -8.45
N GLY A 269 -19.07 11.49 -7.74
CA GLY A 269 -20.19 12.18 -7.14
C GLY A 269 -20.62 11.63 -5.77
N ALA A 270 -19.76 10.94 -5.06
CA ALA A 270 -20.02 10.60 -3.65
C ALA A 270 -20.26 11.90 -2.86
N PRO A 271 -21.35 11.98 -2.09
CA PRO A 271 -21.73 13.22 -1.40
C PRO A 271 -20.75 13.59 -0.29
N GLU A 272 -20.10 12.59 0.29
CA GLU A 272 -19.10 12.74 1.35
C GLU A 272 -17.97 11.75 1.14
N SER A 273 -16.74 12.16 1.43
CA SER A 273 -15.60 11.25 1.54
C SER A 273 -15.22 11.09 3.01
N TYR A 274 -15.00 9.86 3.46
CA TYR A 274 -14.52 9.57 4.82
C TYR A 274 -13.89 8.19 4.93
N ASP A 275 -13.06 8.02 5.97
CA ASP A 275 -12.68 6.71 6.49
C ASP A 275 -13.28 6.55 7.89
N LEU A 276 -13.93 5.43 8.18
CA LEU A 276 -14.59 5.14 9.45
C LEU A 276 -14.14 3.78 9.97
N VAL A 277 -13.74 3.73 11.22
CA VAL A 277 -13.48 2.50 11.97
C VAL A 277 -14.48 2.39 13.10
N LEU A 278 -15.23 1.29 13.13
CA LEU A 278 -16.12 0.92 14.22
C LEU A 278 -15.59 -0.34 14.89
N ILE A 279 -15.43 -0.30 16.20
CA ILE A 279 -15.08 -1.48 17.00
C ILE A 279 -16.18 -1.70 18.00
N GLU A 280 -16.90 -2.80 17.83
CA GLU A 280 -17.84 -3.28 18.83
C GLU A 280 -17.06 -4.06 19.88
N GLY A 281 -17.21 -3.67 21.15
CA GLY A 281 -16.44 -4.23 22.25
C GLY A 281 -16.55 -3.41 23.52
N SER A 282 -15.54 -3.49 24.37
CA SER A 282 -15.43 -2.70 25.61
C SER A 282 -14.06 -2.02 25.69
N PRO A 283 -14.00 -0.67 25.62
CA PRO A 283 -15.06 0.23 25.20
C PRO A 283 -15.41 0.09 23.72
N ARG A 284 -16.60 0.54 23.34
CA ARG A 284 -16.97 0.73 21.93
C ARG A 284 -16.20 1.91 21.36
N ILE A 285 -15.62 1.73 20.14
CA ILE A 285 -14.89 2.80 19.47
C ILE A 285 -15.57 3.13 18.15
N SER A 286 -15.70 4.43 17.87
CA SER A 286 -16.06 4.98 16.58
C SER A 286 -15.07 6.09 16.24
N SER A 287 -14.28 5.90 15.18
CA SER A 287 -13.27 6.85 14.73
C SER A 287 -13.49 7.18 13.26
N LYS A 288 -13.83 8.44 12.97
CA LYS A 288 -14.06 8.94 11.60
C LYS A 288 -12.97 9.93 11.21
N ILE A 289 -12.44 9.77 10.01
CA ILE A 289 -11.56 10.73 9.35
C ILE A 289 -12.39 11.45 8.29
N ASP A 290 -12.83 12.67 8.60
CA ASP A 290 -13.61 13.48 7.67
C ASP A 290 -12.81 13.85 6.41
N GLY A 291 -13.45 13.87 5.27
CA GLY A 291 -12.82 14.05 3.96
C GLY A 291 -12.07 12.80 3.45
N GLY A 292 -11.84 11.82 4.32
CA GLY A 292 -11.10 10.60 4.01
C GLY A 292 -9.63 10.83 3.70
N VAL A 293 -8.84 9.77 3.74
CA VAL A 293 -7.41 9.81 3.45
C VAL A 293 -7.18 9.71 1.94
N HIS A 294 -6.56 10.72 1.34
CA HIS A 294 -6.29 10.72 -0.10
C HIS A 294 -5.30 9.60 -0.49
N GLY A 295 -5.76 8.64 -1.30
CA GLY A 295 -5.04 7.39 -1.57
C GLY A 295 -3.62 7.57 -2.09
N ASP A 296 -3.41 8.42 -3.10
CA ASP A 296 -2.10 8.56 -3.74
C ASP A 296 -1.10 9.29 -2.83
N ILE A 297 -1.56 10.33 -2.10
CA ILE A 297 -0.73 11.07 -1.14
C ILE A 297 -0.35 10.17 0.03
N ALA A 298 -1.33 9.47 0.58
CA ALA A 298 -1.12 8.65 1.77
C ALA A 298 -0.29 7.40 1.50
N THR A 299 -0.47 6.74 0.35
CA THR A 299 0.39 5.61 -0.05
C THR A 299 1.85 6.05 -0.15
N ALA A 300 2.12 7.19 -0.78
CA ALA A 300 3.47 7.72 -0.83
C ALA A 300 3.99 8.08 0.58
N SER A 301 3.15 8.69 1.42
CA SER A 301 3.53 9.14 2.76
C SER A 301 3.85 7.98 3.69
N ILE A 302 2.98 6.95 3.77
CA ILE A 302 3.22 5.80 4.64
C ILE A 302 4.46 5.01 4.21
N THR A 303 4.69 4.89 2.90
CA THR A 303 5.88 4.26 2.34
C THR A 303 7.15 4.98 2.80
N VAL A 304 7.21 6.31 2.66
CA VAL A 304 8.37 7.10 3.10
C VAL A 304 8.53 7.09 4.61
N ASN A 305 7.46 7.18 5.37
CA ASN A 305 7.47 7.16 6.84
C ASN A 305 7.93 5.81 7.40
N SER A 306 7.73 4.71 6.66
CA SER A 306 8.16 3.36 7.05
C SER A 306 9.65 3.08 6.81
N ILE A 307 10.34 3.91 6.03
CA ILE A 307 11.75 3.66 5.64
C ILE A 307 12.65 3.46 6.86
N SER A 308 12.59 4.38 7.83
CA SER A 308 13.47 4.31 9.01
C SER A 308 13.17 3.08 9.88
N ALA A 309 11.90 2.70 9.97
CA ALA A 309 11.48 1.53 10.74
C ALA A 309 11.95 0.23 10.10
N VAL A 310 11.88 0.12 8.77
CA VAL A 310 12.30 -1.10 8.04
C VAL A 310 13.80 -1.36 8.13
N ILE A 311 14.61 -0.30 8.15
CA ILE A 311 16.08 -0.43 8.25
C ILE A 311 16.49 -1.13 9.55
N VAL A 312 15.74 -0.93 10.63
CA VAL A 312 16.05 -1.48 11.97
C VAL A 312 15.16 -2.65 12.37
N ALA A 313 14.23 -3.04 11.52
CA ALA A 313 13.30 -4.13 11.79
C ALA A 313 14.03 -5.49 11.83
N ALA A 314 13.43 -6.45 12.55
CA ALA A 314 13.91 -7.81 12.54
C ALA A 314 13.89 -8.40 11.12
N PRO A 315 14.90 -9.20 10.72
CA PRO A 315 14.98 -9.77 9.38
C PRO A 315 13.78 -10.66 9.03
N GLY A 316 13.38 -10.63 7.75
CA GLY A 316 12.28 -11.42 7.21
C GLY A 316 11.22 -10.56 6.53
N LEU A 317 10.16 -11.19 6.03
CA LEU A 317 8.98 -10.53 5.51
C LEU A 317 8.14 -10.00 6.68
N ARG A 318 7.92 -8.69 6.70
CA ARG A 318 7.22 -7.95 7.76
C ARG A 318 5.92 -7.37 7.24
N THR A 319 4.98 -7.20 8.13
CA THR A 319 3.70 -6.56 7.89
C THR A 319 3.58 -5.31 8.75
N MET A 320 2.61 -4.46 8.50
CA MET A 320 2.37 -3.27 9.33
C MET A 320 2.00 -3.63 10.78
N ARG A 321 1.52 -4.84 11.03
CA ARG A 321 1.29 -5.39 12.37
C ARG A 321 2.60 -5.61 13.15
N ASP A 322 3.69 -5.95 12.45
CA ASP A 322 4.98 -6.30 13.07
C ASP A 322 5.88 -5.05 13.25
N MET A 323 5.45 -3.92 12.72
CA MET A 323 6.24 -2.69 12.68
C MET A 323 5.87 -1.76 13.83
N ARG A 324 6.84 -0.93 14.24
CA ARG A 324 6.49 0.27 15.02
C ARG A 324 5.58 1.16 14.17
N LEU A 325 4.56 1.73 14.78
CA LEU A 325 3.63 2.62 14.08
C LEU A 325 4.42 3.77 13.40
N PRO A 326 4.39 3.88 12.07
CA PRO A 326 5.09 4.95 11.37
C PRO A 326 4.52 6.33 11.71
N SER A 327 5.38 7.33 11.75
CA SER A 327 5.00 8.72 11.95
C SER A 327 5.67 9.63 10.92
N PHE A 328 5.14 10.84 10.75
CA PHE A 328 5.67 11.83 9.81
C PHE A 328 7.17 12.15 10.02
N GLY A 329 7.66 12.08 11.25
CA GLY A 329 9.05 12.33 11.59
C GLY A 329 10.04 11.20 11.28
N GLY A 330 9.67 10.25 10.43
CA GLY A 330 10.43 9.02 10.14
C GLY A 330 11.86 9.17 9.63
N GLY A 331 12.36 10.38 9.40
CA GLY A 331 13.77 10.66 9.06
C GLY A 331 14.63 11.13 10.24
N SER A 332 14.12 11.09 11.49
CA SER A 332 14.85 11.55 12.66
C SER A 332 16.07 10.66 12.98
N PRO A 333 17.23 11.24 13.30
CA PRO A 333 18.42 10.52 13.76
C PRO A 333 18.17 9.64 14.99
N TRP A 334 17.20 9.99 15.83
CA TRP A 334 16.79 9.21 17.01
C TRP A 334 16.49 7.73 16.69
N ASN A 335 15.87 7.47 15.53
CA ASN A 335 15.55 6.11 15.13
C ASN A 335 16.78 5.33 14.60
N LEU A 336 17.86 6.00 14.25
CA LEU A 336 19.08 5.38 13.74
C LEU A 336 20.09 5.08 14.86
N GLU A 337 20.15 5.91 15.89
CA GLU A 337 21.12 5.74 17.00
C GLU A 337 20.88 4.48 17.81
N HIS A 338 19.63 4.04 17.93
CA HIS A 338 19.28 2.83 18.68
C HIS A 338 19.32 1.55 17.83
N GLY A 339 19.30 1.64 16.50
CA GLY A 339 19.35 0.47 15.59
C GLY A 339 20.75 0.03 15.17
N THR A 340 21.72 0.94 15.22
CA THR A 340 23.09 0.65 14.74
C THR A 340 23.95 -0.13 15.74
N ARG A 341 23.58 -0.20 17.02
CA ARG A 341 24.33 -0.97 18.03
C ARG A 341 24.28 -2.49 17.83
N ASN A 342 23.29 -3.01 17.08
CA ASN A 342 23.19 -4.46 16.82
C ASN A 342 23.84 -4.93 15.51
N ARG A 343 24.53 -4.06 14.76
CA ARG A 343 25.25 -4.46 13.53
C ARG A 343 26.73 -4.81 13.75
N ARG A 344 27.21 -4.82 15.02
CA ARG A 344 28.61 -5.14 15.36
C ARG A 344 28.72 -6.32 16.35
N LEU A 345 27.97 -7.39 16.09
CA LEU A 345 28.27 -8.71 16.70
C LEU A 345 28.18 -9.77 15.61
#